data_9f392c6f276a1faec5c17ae2d59702a8
#
_entry.id   9f392c6f276a1faec5c17ae2d59702a8
#
_cell.length_a   1.000
_cell.length_b   1.000
_cell.length_c   1.000
_cell.angle_alpha   90.00
_cell.angle_beta   90.00
_cell.angle_gamma   90.00
#
_symmetry.space_group_name_H-M   'P 1'
#
loop_
_entity.id
_entity.type
_entity.pdbx_description
1 polymer ?
#
loop_
_entity_poly.entity_id
_entity_poly.type
_entity_poly.pdbx_seq_one_letter_code
_entity_poly.pdbx_strand_id
1 'polypeptide(L)'
;MDAGTRLASEMWDDWTTAPVGSGAAAPDEIRGLIDGLSKARENDEEVVFSSVRLWVFRRLKTLWEEWEVSKPYEFASLLSIPPTMKGRVHIRLPRQILESLEAEPPPRSTAWLKGLWGSCGSLYLPRTGYYLCFRVPSCSTEGRAAHILASRGFSIGRRRVQGSYEITMRDQQQIVDMLAGFNMFKTTLILEEKAIFRELRNKANKLV
;
A
#
# COMPACT_ATOMS: atom_id res chain seq x y z
N MET A 1 7.86 -20.92 -12.02
CA MET A 1 7.14 -19.77 -11.43
C MET A 1 6.40 -19.08 -12.57
N ASP A 2 5.10 -18.92 -12.46
CA ASP A 2 4.29 -18.26 -13.50
C ASP A 2 4.70 -16.79 -13.63
N ALA A 3 4.64 -16.24 -14.85
CA ALA A 3 5.02 -14.85 -15.15
C ALA A 3 4.26 -13.82 -14.29
N GLY A 4 3.00 -14.12 -13.93
CA GLY A 4 2.19 -13.29 -13.05
C GLY A 4 2.70 -13.27 -11.60
N THR A 5 3.14 -14.39 -11.09
CA THR A 5 3.70 -14.52 -9.73
C THR A 5 5.04 -13.80 -9.62
N ARG A 6 5.86 -13.85 -10.66
CA ARG A 6 7.15 -13.16 -10.73
C ARG A 6 6.96 -11.63 -10.69
N LEU A 7 6.08 -11.10 -11.52
CA LEU A 7 5.81 -9.66 -11.54
C LEU A 7 5.25 -9.15 -10.21
N ALA A 8 4.37 -9.93 -9.57
CA ALA A 8 3.85 -9.56 -8.25
C ALA A 8 4.95 -9.48 -7.19
N SER A 9 5.91 -10.42 -7.20
CA SER A 9 7.07 -10.40 -6.31
C SER A 9 7.95 -9.17 -6.57
N GLU A 10 8.30 -8.92 -7.84
CA GLU A 10 9.12 -7.78 -8.26
C GLU A 10 8.47 -6.44 -7.87
N MET A 11 7.16 -6.32 -8.01
CA MET A 11 6.39 -5.14 -7.61
C MET A 11 6.44 -4.88 -6.10
N TRP A 12 6.25 -5.93 -5.28
CA TRP A 12 6.31 -5.78 -3.82
C TRP A 12 7.73 -5.55 -3.31
N ASP A 13 8.74 -6.09 -3.99
CA ASP A 13 10.14 -5.79 -3.69
C ASP A 13 10.47 -4.32 -4.02
N ASP A 14 10.01 -3.81 -5.17
CA ASP A 14 10.15 -2.41 -5.57
C ASP A 14 9.46 -1.47 -4.57
N TRP A 15 8.22 -1.79 -4.16
CA TRP A 15 7.48 -1.02 -3.15
C TRP A 15 8.21 -1.01 -1.79
N THR A 16 8.72 -2.17 -1.36
CA THR A 16 9.39 -2.31 -0.05
C THR A 16 10.68 -1.49 0.00
N THR A 17 11.42 -1.44 -1.11
CA THR A 17 12.72 -0.76 -1.22
C THR A 17 12.62 0.68 -1.75
N ALA A 18 11.42 1.13 -2.14
CA ALA A 18 11.22 2.47 -2.65
C ALA A 18 11.69 3.53 -1.63
N PRO A 19 12.35 4.61 -2.05
CA PRO A 19 12.87 5.64 -1.16
C PRO A 19 11.80 6.17 -0.20
N VAL A 20 12.19 6.43 1.03
CA VAL A 20 11.38 7.19 1.99
C VAL A 20 11.48 8.66 1.61
N GLY A 21 10.33 9.34 1.54
CA GLY A 21 10.32 10.78 1.28
C GLY A 21 10.96 11.57 2.42
N SER A 22 11.29 12.83 2.17
CA SER A 22 11.85 13.74 3.19
C SER A 22 10.79 14.23 4.19
N GLY A 23 11.21 14.67 5.37
CA GLY A 23 10.36 15.29 6.38
C GLY A 23 9.34 14.31 7.02
N ALA A 24 8.08 14.73 7.07
CA ALA A 24 6.98 13.96 7.67
C ALA A 24 6.55 12.71 6.86
N ALA A 25 7.29 12.33 5.81
CA ALA A 25 6.88 11.24 4.93
C ALA A 25 6.88 9.87 5.64
N ALA A 26 7.82 9.61 6.56
CA ALA A 26 7.87 8.35 7.27
C ALA A 26 6.65 8.13 8.20
N PRO A 27 6.30 9.05 9.12
CA PRO A 27 5.09 8.90 9.94
C PRO A 27 3.81 8.86 9.11
N ASP A 28 3.71 9.64 8.03
CA ASP A 28 2.57 9.57 7.12
C ASP A 28 2.42 8.18 6.47
N GLU A 29 3.51 7.62 5.96
CA GLU A 29 3.50 6.29 5.35
C GLU A 29 3.19 5.20 6.38
N ILE A 30 3.74 5.29 7.62
CA ILE A 30 3.40 4.40 8.74
C ILE A 30 1.90 4.49 9.04
N ARG A 31 1.34 5.68 9.14
CA ARG A 31 -0.10 5.86 9.38
C ARG A 31 -0.93 5.24 8.27
N GLY A 32 -0.55 5.41 7.00
CA GLY A 32 -1.21 4.76 5.87
C GLY A 32 -1.18 3.23 5.95
N LEU A 33 -0.03 2.67 6.33
CA LEU A 33 0.12 1.22 6.57
C LEU A 33 -0.85 0.73 7.64
N ILE A 34 -0.92 1.42 8.79
CA ILE A 34 -1.77 1.07 9.93
C ILE A 34 -3.25 1.19 9.56
N ASP A 35 -3.64 2.26 8.88
CA ASP A 35 -5.03 2.51 8.43
C ASP A 35 -5.56 1.43 7.48
N GLY A 36 -4.67 0.73 6.76
CA GLY A 36 -5.01 -0.37 5.86
C GLY A 36 -4.90 -1.77 6.48
N LEU A 37 -4.33 -1.91 7.68
CA LEU A 37 -4.20 -3.18 8.38
C LEU A 37 -5.50 -3.59 9.10
N SER A 38 -5.65 -4.90 9.29
CA SER A 38 -6.74 -5.43 10.11
C SER A 38 -6.38 -5.31 11.59
N LYS A 39 -7.21 -4.61 12.36
CA LYS A 39 -7.12 -4.59 13.83
C LYS A 39 -7.53 -5.96 14.34
N ALA A 40 -6.65 -6.62 15.11
CA ALA A 40 -6.88 -7.94 15.68
C ALA A 40 -7.34 -7.85 17.15
N ARG A 41 -6.78 -6.94 17.91
CA ARG A 41 -7.11 -6.70 19.33
C ARG A 41 -6.75 -5.27 19.72
N GLU A 42 -7.45 -4.73 20.70
CA GLU A 42 -7.17 -3.42 21.29
C GLU A 42 -7.42 -3.49 22.79
N ASN A 43 -6.54 -2.86 23.57
CA ASN A 43 -6.71 -2.59 25.00
C ASN A 43 -6.19 -1.16 25.31
N ASP A 44 -6.14 -0.80 26.60
CA ASP A 44 -5.74 0.54 27.01
C ASP A 44 -4.24 0.84 26.78
N GLU A 45 -3.40 -0.19 26.67
CA GLU A 45 -1.94 -0.04 26.54
C GLU A 45 -1.46 -0.20 25.10
N GLU A 46 -2.07 -1.11 24.35
CA GLU A 46 -1.60 -1.48 23.01
C GLU A 46 -2.74 -1.79 22.04
N VAL A 47 -2.46 -1.63 20.76
CA VAL A 47 -3.31 -2.10 19.67
C VAL A 47 -2.54 -3.11 18.81
N VAL A 48 -3.17 -4.26 18.56
CA VAL A 48 -2.59 -5.33 17.76
C VAL A 48 -3.16 -5.31 16.35
N PHE A 49 -2.29 -5.15 15.38
CA PHE A 49 -2.62 -5.26 13.96
C PHE A 49 -2.09 -6.57 13.38
N SER A 50 -2.68 -7.04 12.31
CA SER A 50 -2.28 -8.29 11.69
C SER A 50 -2.29 -8.24 10.17
N SER A 51 -1.33 -8.97 9.55
CA SER A 51 -1.30 -9.17 8.10
C SER A 51 -0.66 -10.52 7.75
N VAL A 52 -1.02 -11.03 6.58
CA VAL A 52 -0.31 -12.14 5.91
C VAL A 52 0.76 -11.62 4.94
N ARG A 53 0.82 -10.32 4.73
CA ARG A 53 1.71 -9.65 3.78
C ARG A 53 3.01 -9.30 4.46
N LEU A 54 4.03 -10.14 4.33
CA LEU A 54 5.33 -9.94 5.00
C LEU A 54 6.05 -8.67 4.56
N TRP A 55 5.86 -8.24 3.32
CA TRP A 55 6.45 -7.00 2.81
C TRP A 55 6.00 -5.76 3.59
N VAL A 56 4.78 -5.76 4.14
CA VAL A 56 4.27 -4.67 5.00
C VAL A 56 5.18 -4.48 6.21
N PHE A 57 5.55 -5.56 6.89
CA PHE A 57 6.40 -5.48 8.08
C PHE A 57 7.86 -5.14 7.74
N ARG A 58 8.36 -5.57 6.57
CA ARG A 58 9.68 -5.14 6.08
C ARG A 58 9.71 -3.64 5.83
N ARG A 59 8.69 -3.10 5.14
CA ARG A 59 8.59 -1.66 4.90
C ARG A 59 8.41 -0.88 6.20
N LEU A 60 7.56 -1.35 7.09
CA LEU A 60 7.32 -0.72 8.37
C LEU A 60 8.60 -0.65 9.21
N LYS A 61 9.45 -1.70 9.17
CA LYS A 61 10.76 -1.67 9.83
C LYS A 61 11.64 -0.53 9.29
N THR A 62 11.76 -0.41 7.97
CA THR A 62 12.55 0.67 7.35
C THR A 62 12.04 2.05 7.77
N LEU A 63 10.73 2.27 7.74
CA LEU A 63 10.12 3.53 8.14
C LEU A 63 10.28 3.79 9.65
N TRP A 64 10.26 2.73 10.47
CA TRP A 64 10.46 2.80 11.91
C TRP A 64 11.84 3.30 12.26
N GLU A 65 12.86 2.87 11.55
CA GLU A 65 14.25 3.31 11.73
C GLU A 65 14.45 4.80 11.38
N GLU A 66 13.62 5.35 10.50
CA GLU A 66 13.66 6.75 10.06
C GLU A 66 12.82 7.71 10.95
N TRP A 67 11.95 7.18 11.81
CA TRP A 67 11.05 7.98 12.63
C TRP A 67 11.54 8.12 14.07
N GLU A 68 11.85 9.36 14.49
CA GLU A 68 12.44 9.65 15.80
C GLU A 68 11.60 9.14 16.98
N VAL A 69 10.27 9.28 16.90
CA VAL A 69 9.34 8.88 17.98
C VAL A 69 9.34 7.38 18.24
N SER A 70 9.71 6.60 17.24
CA SER A 70 9.77 5.14 17.35
C SER A 70 11.05 4.61 18.00
N LYS A 71 12.12 5.40 18.07
CA LYS A 71 13.45 4.99 18.56
C LYS A 71 13.48 4.30 19.93
N PRO A 72 12.64 4.69 20.93
CA PRO A 72 12.59 3.99 22.21
C PRO A 72 12.09 2.54 22.14
N TYR A 73 11.50 2.15 21.02
CA TYR A 73 10.86 0.83 20.85
C TYR A 73 11.62 -0.01 19.83
N GLU A 74 12.19 -1.12 20.28
CA GLU A 74 12.83 -2.08 19.38
C GLU A 74 11.76 -2.75 18.49
N PHE A 75 11.85 -2.55 17.19
CA PHE A 75 10.84 -3.04 16.22
C PHE A 75 10.61 -4.56 16.32
N ALA A 76 11.69 -5.34 16.50
CA ALA A 76 11.59 -6.79 16.58
C ALA A 76 10.75 -7.26 17.79
N SER A 77 10.81 -6.55 18.92
CA SER A 77 10.04 -6.87 20.12
C SER A 77 8.53 -6.64 19.97
N LEU A 78 8.14 -5.80 19.01
CA LEU A 78 6.74 -5.51 18.72
C LEU A 78 6.09 -6.59 17.84
N LEU A 79 6.91 -7.42 17.15
CA LEU A 79 6.41 -8.46 16.25
C LEU A 79 6.11 -9.77 16.97
N SER A 80 5.01 -10.39 16.59
CA SER A 80 4.68 -11.79 16.92
C SER A 80 4.52 -12.58 15.64
N ILE A 81 5.49 -13.47 15.39
CA ILE A 81 5.53 -14.32 14.19
C ILE A 81 5.11 -15.73 14.61
N PRO A 82 4.17 -16.38 13.89
CA PRO A 82 3.79 -17.76 14.18
C PRO A 82 5.01 -18.71 14.10
N PRO A 83 5.14 -19.67 15.03
CA PRO A 83 6.29 -20.60 15.05
C PRO A 83 6.48 -21.39 13.75
N THR A 84 5.40 -21.66 13.05
CA THR A 84 5.43 -22.40 11.76
C THR A 84 5.78 -21.52 10.56
N MET A 85 6.02 -20.22 10.76
CA MET A 85 6.19 -19.23 9.68
C MET A 85 4.99 -19.18 8.70
N LYS A 86 3.88 -19.81 9.04
CA LYS A 86 2.62 -19.80 8.28
C LYS A 86 1.54 -19.09 9.09
N GLY A 87 0.74 -18.27 8.39
CA GLY A 87 -0.35 -17.53 9.02
C GLY A 87 -0.13 -16.02 9.07
N ARG A 88 -0.80 -15.38 10.00
CA ARG A 88 -0.73 -13.92 10.17
C ARG A 88 0.42 -13.55 11.10
N VAL A 89 1.20 -12.58 10.69
CA VAL A 89 2.13 -11.87 11.58
C VAL A 89 1.33 -10.77 12.27
N HIS A 90 1.60 -10.58 13.55
CA HIS A 90 0.99 -9.54 14.37
C HIS A 90 2.06 -8.52 14.75
N ILE A 91 1.65 -7.25 14.81
CA ILE A 91 2.46 -6.18 15.41
C ILE A 91 1.65 -5.55 16.54
N ARG A 92 2.28 -5.41 17.69
CA ARG A 92 1.73 -4.76 18.89
C ARG A 92 2.27 -3.35 18.99
N LEU A 93 1.44 -2.37 18.72
CA LEU A 93 1.82 -0.97 18.78
C LEU A 93 1.37 -0.35 20.11
N PRO A 94 2.30 0.19 20.91
CA PRO A 94 1.96 0.97 22.09
C PRO A 94 1.00 2.11 21.73
N ARG A 95 0.03 2.38 22.62
CA ARG A 95 -0.96 3.44 22.37
C ARG A 95 -0.32 4.82 22.19
N GLN A 96 0.74 5.10 22.90
CA GLN A 96 1.53 6.33 22.75
C GLN A 96 2.06 6.57 21.32
N ILE A 97 2.45 5.50 20.62
CA ILE A 97 2.86 5.57 19.22
C ILE A 97 1.68 5.94 18.33
N LEU A 98 0.51 5.34 18.56
CA LEU A 98 -0.69 5.66 17.80
C LEU A 98 -1.18 7.09 18.05
N GLU A 99 -1.16 7.54 19.30
CA GLU A 99 -1.49 8.90 19.68
C GLU A 99 -0.54 9.92 19.03
N SER A 100 0.75 9.61 18.94
CA SER A 100 1.72 10.46 18.23
C SER A 100 1.43 10.55 16.74
N LEU A 101 0.97 9.47 16.10
CA LEU A 101 0.54 9.47 14.71
C LEU A 101 -0.78 10.22 14.51
N GLU A 102 -1.67 10.24 15.52
CA GLU A 102 -2.98 10.89 15.48
C GLU A 102 -2.90 12.38 15.86
N ALA A 103 -1.88 12.81 16.58
CA ALA A 103 -1.66 14.20 16.96
C ALA A 103 -1.44 15.12 15.75
N GLU A 104 -0.86 14.57 14.68
CA GLU A 104 -0.75 15.26 13.40
C GLU A 104 -2.11 15.30 12.67
N PRO A 105 -2.40 16.37 11.91
CA PRO A 105 -3.59 16.42 11.06
C PRO A 105 -3.65 15.18 10.15
N PRO A 106 -4.85 14.69 9.79
CA PRO A 106 -4.95 13.55 8.90
C PRO A 106 -4.14 13.77 7.63
N PRO A 107 -3.14 12.92 7.32
CA PRO A 107 -2.24 13.15 6.21
C PRO A 107 -3.02 13.15 4.88
N ARG A 108 -2.73 14.13 4.04
CA ARG A 108 -3.21 14.22 2.64
C ARG A 108 -2.07 13.94 1.66
N SER A 109 -1.06 13.22 2.12
CA SER A 109 0.19 13.02 1.41
C SER A 109 0.15 11.78 0.50
N THR A 110 1.05 11.78 -0.50
CA THR A 110 1.33 10.60 -1.31
C THR A 110 1.91 9.48 -0.45
N ALA A 111 2.68 9.82 0.58
CA ALA A 111 3.27 8.85 1.50
C ALA A 111 2.19 8.06 2.23
N TRP A 112 1.14 8.72 2.73
CA TRP A 112 0.00 8.03 3.34
C TRP A 112 -0.70 7.07 2.37
N LEU A 113 -0.98 7.52 1.12
CA LEU A 113 -1.57 6.65 0.09
C LEU A 113 -0.68 5.45 -0.25
N LYS A 114 0.65 5.66 -0.31
CA LYS A 114 1.64 4.60 -0.54
C LYS A 114 1.59 3.54 0.56
N GLY A 115 1.58 3.96 1.81
CA GLY A 115 1.43 3.07 2.97
C GLY A 115 0.11 2.31 2.93
N LEU A 116 -1.00 3.02 2.72
CA LEU A 116 -2.33 2.42 2.62
C LEU A 116 -2.38 1.36 1.51
N TRP A 117 -1.88 1.69 0.32
CA TRP A 117 -1.87 0.74 -0.79
C TRP A 117 -1.02 -0.49 -0.49
N GLY A 118 0.14 -0.32 0.12
CA GLY A 118 1.01 -1.43 0.50
C GLY A 118 0.37 -2.43 1.45
N SER A 119 -0.44 -1.96 2.39
CA SER A 119 -1.11 -2.82 3.38
C SER A 119 -2.38 -3.49 2.84
N CYS A 120 -3.20 -2.79 2.06
CA CYS A 120 -4.50 -3.26 1.62
C CYS A 120 -4.72 -3.23 0.09
N GLY A 121 -3.74 -2.74 -0.69
CA GLY A 121 -3.84 -2.61 -2.13
C GLY A 121 -3.53 -3.89 -2.91
N SER A 122 -3.90 -3.90 -4.17
CA SER A 122 -3.58 -4.95 -5.14
C SER A 122 -3.54 -4.37 -6.55
N LEU A 123 -2.69 -4.94 -7.39
CA LEU A 123 -2.61 -4.64 -8.81
C LEU A 123 -2.83 -5.92 -9.60
N TYR A 124 -3.76 -5.90 -10.53
CA TYR A 124 -4.06 -6.98 -11.44
C TYR A 124 -3.77 -6.55 -12.87
N LEU A 125 -3.22 -7.45 -13.66
CA LEU A 125 -2.81 -7.21 -15.04
C LEU A 125 -3.52 -8.19 -15.99
N PRO A 126 -4.84 -8.12 -16.13
CA PRO A 126 -5.56 -8.92 -17.12
C PRO A 126 -5.15 -8.53 -18.53
N ARG A 127 -5.46 -9.40 -19.51
CA ARG A 127 -5.14 -9.13 -20.93
C ARG A 127 -5.79 -7.85 -21.46
N THR A 128 -6.92 -7.43 -20.88
CA THR A 128 -7.75 -6.31 -21.32
C THR A 128 -7.35 -4.95 -20.71
N GLY A 129 -6.45 -4.92 -19.73
CA GLY A 129 -6.09 -3.65 -19.11
C GLY A 129 -5.43 -3.83 -17.75
N TYR A 130 -5.27 -2.73 -17.02
CA TYR A 130 -4.81 -2.74 -15.66
C TYR A 130 -5.98 -2.51 -14.71
N TYR A 131 -5.88 -3.07 -13.53
CA TYR A 131 -6.86 -2.90 -12.47
C TYR A 131 -6.13 -2.80 -11.14
N LEU A 132 -6.17 -1.62 -10.56
CA LEU A 132 -5.61 -1.36 -9.24
C LEU A 132 -6.74 -1.14 -8.24
N CYS A 133 -6.62 -1.71 -7.06
CA CYS A 133 -7.59 -1.49 -6.00
C CYS A 133 -6.95 -1.26 -4.64
N PHE A 134 -7.68 -0.56 -3.77
CA PHE A 134 -7.51 -0.50 -2.32
C PHE A 134 -8.71 -1.17 -1.68
N ARG A 135 -8.49 -2.13 -0.80
CA ARG A 135 -9.57 -2.74 -0.02
C ARG A 135 -9.40 -2.36 1.44
N VAL A 136 -10.04 -1.27 1.83
CA VAL A 136 -9.88 -0.66 3.15
C VAL A 136 -10.92 -1.14 4.15
N PRO A 137 -10.57 -1.23 5.45
CA PRO A 137 -11.46 -1.77 6.47
C PRO A 137 -12.57 -0.80 6.89
N SER A 138 -12.37 0.51 6.74
CA SER A 138 -13.29 1.52 7.25
C SER A 138 -13.78 2.51 6.20
N CYS A 139 -15.00 3.04 6.40
CA CYS A 139 -15.58 4.08 5.55
C CYS A 139 -14.82 5.40 5.64
N SER A 140 -14.28 5.74 6.82
CA SER A 140 -13.49 6.96 7.02
C SER A 140 -12.18 6.92 6.23
N THR A 141 -11.46 5.80 6.27
CA THR A 141 -10.23 5.57 5.48
C THR A 141 -10.53 5.60 3.98
N GLU A 142 -11.62 4.97 3.56
CA GLU A 142 -12.07 4.97 2.16
C GLU A 142 -12.38 6.40 1.69
N GLY A 143 -13.18 7.15 2.44
CA GLY A 143 -13.54 8.53 2.10
C GLY A 143 -12.31 9.44 1.99
N ARG A 144 -11.33 9.29 2.89
CA ARG A 144 -10.05 10.02 2.85
C ARG A 144 -9.24 9.67 1.60
N ALA A 145 -9.06 8.39 1.33
CA ALA A 145 -8.31 7.93 0.16
C ALA A 145 -8.96 8.39 -1.15
N ALA A 146 -10.29 8.25 -1.25
CA ALA A 146 -11.06 8.71 -2.40
C ALA A 146 -10.91 10.23 -2.61
N HIS A 147 -10.98 11.03 -1.54
CA HIS A 147 -10.79 12.48 -1.62
C HIS A 147 -9.39 12.85 -2.13
N ILE A 148 -8.34 12.20 -1.60
CA ILE A 148 -6.95 12.47 -2.02
C ILE A 148 -6.75 12.09 -3.49
N LEU A 149 -7.25 10.92 -3.91
CA LEU A 149 -7.13 10.47 -5.30
C LEU A 149 -7.89 11.41 -6.25
N ALA A 150 -9.13 11.76 -5.93
CA ALA A 150 -9.93 12.66 -6.73
C ALA A 150 -9.32 14.07 -6.82
N SER A 151 -8.79 14.61 -5.72
CA SER A 151 -8.13 15.94 -5.72
C SER A 151 -6.86 16.00 -6.58
N ARG A 152 -6.30 14.84 -6.93
CA ARG A 152 -5.16 14.70 -7.86
C ARG A 152 -5.57 14.37 -9.29
N GLY A 153 -6.86 14.38 -9.57
CA GLY A 153 -7.40 14.11 -10.90
C GLY A 153 -7.52 12.64 -11.28
N PHE A 154 -7.35 11.71 -10.33
CA PHE A 154 -7.52 10.28 -10.61
C PHE A 154 -8.99 9.91 -10.71
N SER A 155 -9.33 9.17 -11.77
CA SER A 155 -10.66 8.59 -11.98
C SER A 155 -10.81 7.32 -11.16
N ILE A 156 -11.69 7.31 -10.19
CA ILE A 156 -11.88 6.21 -9.26
C ILE A 156 -13.30 5.67 -9.27
N GLY A 157 -13.42 4.34 -9.15
CA GLY A 157 -14.67 3.68 -8.78
C GLY A 157 -14.69 3.37 -7.29
N ARG A 158 -15.88 3.39 -6.68
CA ARG A 158 -16.07 3.10 -5.25
C ARG A 158 -17.17 2.08 -5.08
N ARG A 159 -16.97 1.07 -4.22
CA ARG A 159 -18.01 0.11 -3.88
C ARG A 159 -17.81 -0.49 -2.49
N ARG A 160 -18.89 -0.96 -1.88
CA ARG A 160 -18.84 -1.76 -0.66
C ARG A 160 -18.82 -3.24 -1.02
N VAL A 161 -17.90 -4.01 -0.41
CA VAL A 161 -17.72 -5.45 -0.69
C VAL A 161 -17.55 -6.20 0.64
N GLN A 162 -18.53 -7.02 1.01
CA GLN A 162 -18.42 -7.95 2.16
C GLN A 162 -17.79 -7.32 3.43
N GLY A 163 -18.34 -6.20 3.89
CA GLY A 163 -17.87 -5.53 5.13
C GLY A 163 -16.61 -4.67 4.99
N SER A 164 -16.06 -4.56 3.78
CA SER A 164 -14.97 -3.66 3.43
C SER A 164 -15.39 -2.66 2.36
N TYR A 165 -14.54 -1.66 2.11
CA TYR A 165 -14.74 -0.64 1.07
C TYR A 165 -13.64 -0.78 0.04
N GLU A 166 -14.00 -0.72 -1.22
CA GLU A 166 -13.06 -0.88 -2.33
C GLU A 166 -13.04 0.38 -3.19
N ILE A 167 -11.84 0.95 -3.37
CA ILE A 167 -11.55 1.99 -4.34
C ILE A 167 -10.81 1.35 -5.49
N THR A 168 -11.21 1.65 -6.73
CA THR A 168 -10.66 1.01 -7.92
C THR A 168 -10.22 2.04 -8.94
N MET A 169 -9.13 1.74 -9.64
CA MET A 169 -8.63 2.50 -10.79
C MET A 169 -8.45 1.54 -11.97
N ARG A 170 -8.84 1.99 -13.17
CA ARG A 170 -8.76 1.19 -14.40
C ARG A 170 -8.00 1.89 -15.52
N ASP A 171 -7.83 3.19 -15.40
CA ASP A 171 -7.04 3.95 -16.35
C ASP A 171 -5.56 3.59 -16.18
N GLN A 172 -4.96 3.08 -17.24
CA GLN A 172 -3.59 2.56 -17.23
C GLN A 172 -2.58 3.65 -16.93
N GLN A 173 -2.73 4.83 -17.55
CA GLN A 173 -1.79 5.93 -17.35
C GLN A 173 -1.88 6.45 -15.92
N GLN A 174 -3.06 6.62 -15.38
CA GLN A 174 -3.26 7.06 -14.00
C GLN A 174 -2.69 6.07 -12.99
N ILE A 175 -2.76 4.74 -13.27
CA ILE A 175 -2.12 3.72 -12.43
C ILE A 175 -0.60 3.87 -12.46
N VAL A 176 -0.01 4.06 -13.64
CA VAL A 176 1.43 4.30 -13.81
C VAL A 176 1.85 5.56 -13.07
N ASP A 177 1.14 6.68 -13.25
CA ASP A 177 1.41 7.97 -12.59
C ASP A 177 1.34 7.86 -11.05
N MET A 178 0.36 7.11 -10.53
CA MET A 178 0.24 6.88 -9.10
C MET A 178 1.42 6.06 -8.55
N LEU A 179 1.82 4.99 -9.22
CA LEU A 179 2.94 4.15 -8.82
C LEU A 179 4.28 4.89 -8.94
N ALA A 180 4.43 5.73 -9.95
CA ALA A 180 5.57 6.66 -10.06
C ALA A 180 5.61 7.63 -8.88
N GLY A 181 4.46 8.18 -8.48
CA GLY A 181 4.31 9.01 -7.28
C GLY A 181 4.65 8.27 -5.97
N PHE A 182 4.60 6.95 -5.96
CA PHE A 182 5.07 6.09 -4.86
C PHE A 182 6.57 5.77 -4.94
N ASN A 183 7.29 6.32 -5.92
CA ASN A 183 8.70 6.02 -6.23
C ASN A 183 8.95 4.54 -6.60
N MET A 184 7.96 3.88 -7.20
CA MET A 184 8.04 2.49 -7.67
C MET A 184 8.51 2.45 -9.13
N PHE A 185 9.70 2.95 -9.38
CA PHE A 185 10.19 3.19 -10.74
C PHE A 185 10.38 1.92 -11.58
N LYS A 186 10.83 0.82 -10.96
CA LYS A 186 10.98 -0.46 -11.68
C LYS A 186 9.65 -1.00 -12.14
N THR A 187 8.65 -0.97 -11.25
CA THR A 187 7.28 -1.39 -11.57
C THR A 187 6.67 -0.51 -12.67
N THR A 188 6.87 0.80 -12.57
CA THR A 188 6.39 1.77 -13.56
C THR A 188 6.93 1.45 -14.96
N LEU A 189 8.24 1.26 -15.09
CA LEU A 189 8.88 0.91 -16.37
C LEU A 189 8.34 -0.40 -16.95
N ILE A 190 8.16 -1.44 -16.14
CA ILE A 190 7.60 -2.72 -16.59
C ILE A 190 6.16 -2.54 -17.10
N LEU A 191 5.36 -1.69 -16.46
CA LEU A 191 3.98 -1.44 -16.88
C LEU A 191 3.92 -0.65 -18.18
N GLU A 192 4.77 0.35 -18.35
CA GLU A 192 4.88 1.13 -19.60
C GLU A 192 5.33 0.25 -20.76
N GLU A 193 6.35 -0.58 -20.58
CA GLU A 193 6.80 -1.53 -21.59
C GLU A 193 5.67 -2.48 -22.02
N LYS A 194 4.94 -3.04 -21.07
CA LYS A 194 3.78 -3.90 -21.35
C LYS A 194 2.66 -3.16 -22.09
N ALA A 195 2.48 -1.86 -21.83
CA ALA A 195 1.53 -1.02 -22.52
C ALA A 195 1.88 -0.88 -24.00
N ILE A 196 3.14 -0.53 -24.28
CA ILE A 196 3.66 -0.38 -25.65
C ILE A 196 3.48 -1.70 -26.44
N PHE A 197 3.89 -2.84 -25.87
CA PHE A 197 3.71 -4.13 -26.51
C PHE A 197 2.25 -4.48 -26.82
N ARG A 198 1.33 -4.09 -25.92
CA ARG A 198 -0.12 -4.28 -26.15
C ARG A 198 -0.62 -3.43 -27.29
N GLU A 199 -0.23 -2.18 -27.37
CA GLU A 199 -0.60 -1.27 -28.46
C GLU A 199 -0.09 -1.77 -29.83
N LEU A 200 1.17 -2.19 -29.88
CA LEU A 200 1.77 -2.75 -31.10
C LEU A 200 1.03 -3.99 -31.58
N ARG A 201 0.68 -4.90 -30.66
CA ARG A 201 -0.11 -6.10 -30.98
C ARG A 201 -1.50 -5.74 -31.49
N ASN A 202 -2.17 -4.78 -30.85
CA ASN A 202 -3.50 -4.33 -31.28
C ASN A 202 -3.47 -3.67 -32.65
N LYS A 203 -2.41 -2.91 -32.96
CA LYS A 203 -2.20 -2.34 -34.29
C LYS A 203 -1.96 -3.44 -35.35
N ALA A 204 -1.10 -4.41 -35.07
CA ALA A 204 -0.84 -5.53 -35.94
C ALA A 204 -2.11 -6.33 -36.27
N ASN A 205 -2.94 -6.62 -35.25
CA ASN A 205 -4.19 -7.36 -35.42
C ASN A 205 -5.30 -6.59 -36.21
N LYS A 206 -5.17 -5.27 -36.34
CA LYS A 206 -6.10 -4.46 -37.13
C LYS A 206 -5.70 -4.35 -38.59
N LEU A 207 -4.50 -4.80 -38.94
CA LEU A 207 -3.97 -4.75 -40.32
C LEU A 207 -4.17 -6.09 -41.05
N VAL A 208 -4.70 -7.10 -40.40
CA VAL A 208 -5.13 -8.41 -40.91
C VAL A 208 -6.65 -8.45 -40.99
#